data_1e9c359c3d91654243720dada829108e
#
_entry.id   1e9c359c3d91654243720dada829108e
#
_cell.length_a   1.000
_cell.length_b   1.000
_cell.length_c   1.000
_cell.angle_alpha   90.00
_cell.angle_beta   90.00
_cell.angle_gamma   90.00
#
_symmetry.space_group_name_H-M   'P 1'
#
loop_
_entity.id
_entity.type
_entity.pdbx_description
1 polymer ?
#
loop_
_entity_poly.entity_id
_entity_poly.type
_entity_poly.pdbx_seq_one_letter_code
_entity_poly.pdbx_strand_id
1 'polypeptide(L)'
;MQVSRMRALAAVVASAVIAVAGMAVTVSPAEAAPTWAPADTAAIHPGVQMYTEGAQCTANFVYTDGADNVYVGYAAHCAGTGAATDTNGCDAGSLPLGTAVEFVEGGSLIGGETVGTGTLVYSSWLAMQQAGTTDENACAYNDLALVKVDAADVGNVNPSIPFWGGPVGINTAGAPTGETVYSFGNSSLRGGVEELSPKQGTSLGTDGEGWNHPVYTVTPGVPGDSGSAFLDAEGNALGTLSTLQIAPLVGANGVGDLNHELNFAKANSGISGLALAPGTEPIAPIL
;
A
#
# COMPACT_ATOMS: atom_id res chain seq x y z
N MET A 1 -94.27 41.01 -2.69
CA MET A 1 -94.00 40.20 -1.52
C MET A 1 -93.12 39.04 -1.95
N GLN A 2 -91.79 39.15 -1.66
CA GLN A 2 -90.84 38.12 -2.04
C GLN A 2 -89.94 37.86 -0.85
N VAL A 3 -90.02 36.68 -0.32
CA VAL A 3 -89.28 36.23 0.87
C VAL A 3 -87.96 35.66 0.41
N SER A 4 -86.88 36.33 0.77
CA SER A 4 -85.46 35.88 0.51
C SER A 4 -85.08 34.84 1.52
N ARG A 5 -84.64 33.66 1.04
CA ARG A 5 -84.10 32.58 1.87
C ARG A 5 -82.58 32.75 1.90
N MET A 6 -82.00 33.07 3.04
CA MET A 6 -80.59 32.97 3.34
C MET A 6 -80.18 31.50 3.52
N ARG A 7 -79.20 31.05 2.72
CA ARG A 7 -78.55 29.77 2.94
C ARG A 7 -77.23 30.04 3.63
N ALA A 8 -77.06 29.49 4.84
CA ALA A 8 -75.88 29.47 5.61
C ALA A 8 -74.91 28.41 4.99
N LEU A 9 -73.70 28.81 4.56
CA LEU A 9 -72.62 27.87 4.28
C LEU A 9 -71.83 27.63 5.54
N ALA A 10 -71.78 26.35 5.98
CA ALA A 10 -70.88 25.88 7.02
C ALA A 10 -69.56 25.54 6.35
N ALA A 11 -68.48 26.24 6.71
CA ALA A 11 -67.12 25.93 6.30
C ALA A 11 -66.55 24.89 7.26
N VAL A 12 -66.22 23.69 6.76
CA VAL A 12 -65.50 22.65 7.49
C VAL A 12 -64.01 22.94 7.28
N VAL A 13 -63.30 23.32 8.32
CA VAL A 13 -61.84 23.47 8.34
C VAL A 13 -61.25 22.08 8.68
N ALA A 14 -60.70 21.40 7.69
CA ALA A 14 -59.93 20.18 7.90
C ALA A 14 -58.49 20.55 8.27
N SER A 15 -58.09 20.35 9.53
CA SER A 15 -56.70 20.51 9.98
C SER A 15 -55.93 19.24 9.62
N ALA A 16 -55.05 19.37 8.61
CA ALA A 16 -54.09 18.34 8.27
C ALA A 16 -52.89 18.42 9.25
N VAL A 17 -52.76 17.45 10.14
CA VAL A 17 -51.55 17.26 10.98
C VAL A 17 -50.50 16.55 10.13
N ILE A 18 -49.49 17.27 9.70
CA ILE A 18 -48.30 16.69 9.04
C ILE A 18 -47.40 16.14 10.15
N ALA A 19 -47.38 14.82 10.31
CA ALA A 19 -46.40 14.15 11.14
C ALA A 19 -45.03 14.13 10.39
N VAL A 20 -44.09 15.00 10.78
CA VAL A 20 -42.71 14.93 10.34
C VAL A 20 -42.06 13.79 11.11
N ALA A 21 -41.93 12.62 10.47
CA ALA A 21 -41.08 11.53 10.97
C ALA A 21 -39.62 11.99 10.84
N GLY A 22 -39.02 12.43 11.94
CA GLY A 22 -37.59 12.70 12.00
C GLY A 22 -36.84 11.39 11.81
N MET A 23 -36.20 11.19 10.64
CA MET A 23 -35.16 10.18 10.48
C MET A 23 -33.98 10.59 11.35
N ALA A 24 -33.80 9.92 12.49
CA ALA A 24 -32.57 10.00 13.24
C ALA A 24 -31.45 9.38 12.37
N VAL A 25 -30.63 10.23 11.76
CA VAL A 25 -29.38 9.79 11.14
C VAL A 25 -28.48 9.40 12.31
N THR A 26 -28.35 8.11 12.57
CA THR A 26 -27.30 7.60 13.46
C THR A 26 -25.98 7.82 12.77
N VAL A 27 -25.28 8.89 13.12
CA VAL A 27 -23.86 9.06 12.78
C VAL A 27 -23.14 8.03 13.63
N SER A 28 -22.69 6.94 13.00
CA SER A 28 -21.71 6.05 13.65
C SER A 28 -20.54 6.92 14.07
N PRO A 29 -20.00 6.78 15.30
CA PRO A 29 -18.76 7.46 15.64
C PRO A 29 -17.72 7.05 14.59
N ALA A 30 -17.00 8.03 14.04
CA ALA A 30 -15.82 7.72 13.26
C ALA A 30 -14.92 6.92 14.19
N GLU A 31 -14.60 5.70 13.79
CA GLU A 31 -13.63 4.88 14.50
C GLU A 31 -12.32 5.65 14.52
N ALA A 32 -11.65 5.69 15.66
CA ALA A 32 -10.44 6.48 15.80
C ALA A 32 -9.34 5.82 14.96
N ALA A 33 -8.67 6.59 14.10
CA ALA A 33 -7.54 6.08 13.31
C ALA A 33 -6.52 5.37 14.23
N PRO A 34 -5.81 4.34 13.73
CA PRO A 34 -4.81 3.63 14.52
C PRO A 34 -3.82 4.61 15.18
N THR A 35 -3.49 4.36 16.43
CA THR A 35 -2.46 5.13 17.10
C THR A 35 -1.10 4.55 16.72
N TRP A 36 -0.31 5.32 15.97
CA TRP A 36 1.00 4.92 15.51
C TRP A 36 2.06 5.02 16.63
N ALA A 37 3.02 4.10 16.63
CA ALA A 37 4.24 4.24 17.41
C ALA A 37 5.01 5.51 16.98
N PRO A 38 5.84 6.12 17.84
CA PRO A 38 6.77 7.16 17.39
C PRO A 38 7.70 6.64 16.29
N ALA A 39 7.97 7.44 15.26
CA ALA A 39 8.71 7.00 14.08
C ALA A 39 10.16 6.57 14.39
N ASP A 40 10.76 7.16 15.41
CA ASP A 40 12.13 6.87 15.85
C ASP A 40 12.26 5.59 16.69
N THR A 41 11.16 4.96 17.08
CA THR A 41 11.14 3.75 17.91
C THR A 41 10.22 2.66 17.38
N ALA A 42 9.56 2.90 16.26
CA ALA A 42 8.68 1.92 15.64
C ALA A 42 9.50 0.76 15.09
N ALA A 43 9.20 -0.44 15.52
CA ALA A 43 9.87 -1.65 15.03
C ALA A 43 9.29 -2.15 13.69
N ILE A 44 8.05 -1.78 13.37
CA ILE A 44 7.40 -2.15 12.10
C ILE A 44 7.09 -0.87 11.32
N HIS A 45 7.74 -0.70 10.18
CA HIS A 45 7.67 0.51 9.35
C HIS A 45 8.00 0.18 7.88
N PRO A 46 7.72 1.05 6.92
CA PRO A 46 8.28 0.95 5.58
C PRO A 46 9.80 0.75 5.66
N GLY A 47 10.32 -0.27 4.98
CA GLY A 47 11.73 -0.63 5.06
C GLY A 47 12.08 -1.71 6.09
N VAL A 48 11.15 -2.14 6.96
CA VAL A 48 11.40 -3.33 7.79
C VAL A 48 11.56 -4.58 6.90
N GLN A 49 12.44 -5.48 7.28
CA GLN A 49 12.60 -6.74 6.55
C GLN A 49 11.39 -7.65 6.79
N MET A 50 10.93 -8.30 5.74
CA MET A 50 9.81 -9.24 5.78
C MET A 50 10.28 -10.60 5.31
N TYR A 51 10.03 -11.62 6.10
CA TYR A 51 10.39 -13.01 5.79
C TYR A 51 9.12 -13.84 5.59
N THR A 52 9.03 -14.49 4.43
CA THR A 52 7.93 -15.39 4.06
C THR A 52 8.54 -16.73 3.65
N GLU A 53 8.34 -17.80 4.47
CA GLU A 53 8.95 -19.12 4.24
C GLU A 53 10.47 -19.04 3.98
N GLY A 54 11.16 -18.08 4.64
CA GLY A 54 12.60 -17.85 4.52
C GLY A 54 13.03 -16.96 3.36
N ALA A 55 12.14 -16.57 2.45
CA ALA A 55 12.43 -15.54 1.45
C ALA A 55 12.41 -14.14 2.09
N GLN A 56 13.50 -13.38 1.93
CA GLN A 56 13.65 -12.03 2.48
C GLN A 56 13.31 -10.96 1.47
N CYS A 57 12.45 -10.04 1.89
CA CYS A 57 12.06 -8.84 1.16
C CYS A 57 12.01 -7.63 2.09
N THR A 58 11.66 -6.47 1.55
CA THR A 58 11.57 -5.20 2.28
C THR A 58 10.13 -4.68 2.18
N ALA A 59 9.57 -4.19 3.29
CA ALA A 59 8.27 -3.55 3.36
C ALA A 59 8.20 -2.28 2.50
N ASN A 60 7.07 -2.04 1.80
CA ASN A 60 6.82 -0.77 1.12
C ASN A 60 6.12 0.24 2.02
N PHE A 61 4.82 0.17 2.14
CA PHE A 61 4.01 1.14 2.85
C PHE A 61 3.10 0.46 3.87
N VAL A 62 2.53 1.27 4.76
CA VAL A 62 1.48 0.84 5.68
C VAL A 62 0.12 1.20 5.08
N TYR A 63 -0.85 0.32 5.27
CA TYR A 63 -2.23 0.51 4.83
C TYR A 63 -3.19 0.22 5.98
N THR A 64 -4.38 0.79 5.89
CA THR A 64 -5.50 0.54 6.80
C THR A 64 -6.76 0.17 6.03
N ASP A 65 -7.75 -0.35 6.71
CA ASP A 65 -9.07 -0.60 6.16
C ASP A 65 -10.16 0.14 6.94
N GLY A 66 -11.43 -0.06 6.55
CA GLY A 66 -12.58 0.56 7.24
C GLY A 66 -12.89 -0.01 8.62
N ALA A 67 -12.10 -0.97 9.11
CA ALA A 67 -12.25 -1.61 10.42
C ALA A 67 -10.96 -1.49 11.27
N ASP A 68 -10.11 -0.49 10.97
CA ASP A 68 -8.85 -0.17 11.64
C ASP A 68 -7.82 -1.31 11.71
N ASN A 69 -7.96 -2.32 10.84
CA ASN A 69 -6.87 -3.27 10.66
C ASN A 69 -5.70 -2.57 9.97
N VAL A 70 -4.50 -2.97 10.38
CA VAL A 70 -3.23 -2.47 9.84
C VAL A 70 -2.59 -3.53 8.97
N TYR A 71 -2.10 -3.10 7.81
CA TYR A 71 -1.42 -3.94 6.85
C TYR A 71 -0.08 -3.33 6.49
N VAL A 72 0.91 -4.18 6.23
CA VAL A 72 2.19 -3.79 5.63
C VAL A 72 2.27 -4.42 4.25
N GLY A 73 2.61 -3.60 3.26
CA GLY A 73 2.78 -4.06 1.89
C GLY A 73 4.21 -4.51 1.60
N TYR A 74 4.35 -5.41 0.63
CA TYR A 74 5.61 -5.80 0.01
C TYR A 74 5.34 -6.35 -1.39
N ALA A 75 6.36 -6.83 -2.12
CA ALA A 75 6.14 -7.39 -3.45
C ALA A 75 5.47 -8.78 -3.38
N ALA A 76 4.55 -9.07 -4.29
CA ALA A 76 3.86 -10.36 -4.36
C ALA A 76 4.83 -11.52 -4.67
N HIS A 77 5.88 -11.26 -5.47
CA HIS A 77 6.89 -12.27 -5.76
C HIS A 77 7.66 -12.74 -4.51
N CYS A 78 7.62 -11.97 -3.41
CA CYS A 78 8.22 -12.37 -2.12
C CYS A 78 7.51 -13.55 -1.47
N ALA A 79 6.27 -13.82 -1.87
CA ALA A 79 5.52 -15.04 -1.56
C ALA A 79 5.50 -16.01 -2.77
N GLY A 80 6.33 -15.78 -3.78
CA GLY A 80 6.45 -16.65 -4.96
C GLY A 80 7.05 -18.00 -4.63
N THR A 81 6.61 -19.06 -5.34
CA THR A 81 7.12 -20.43 -5.21
C THR A 81 7.94 -20.87 -6.42
N GLY A 82 8.05 -20.02 -7.42
CA GLY A 82 8.79 -20.27 -8.68
C GLY A 82 10.25 -19.82 -8.63
N ALA A 83 10.87 -19.76 -9.81
CA ALA A 83 12.21 -19.20 -9.95
C ALA A 83 12.20 -17.66 -9.76
N ALA A 84 13.31 -17.10 -9.29
CA ALA A 84 13.45 -15.64 -9.14
C ALA A 84 13.29 -14.84 -10.45
N THR A 85 13.28 -15.53 -11.60
CA THR A 85 13.02 -14.98 -12.94
C THR A 85 11.56 -15.03 -13.37
N ASP A 86 10.69 -15.66 -12.57
CA ASP A 86 9.26 -15.75 -12.85
C ASP A 86 8.59 -14.44 -12.38
N THR A 87 8.47 -13.49 -13.30
CA THR A 87 7.94 -12.15 -13.03
C THR A 87 6.54 -11.91 -13.57
N ASN A 88 5.96 -12.89 -14.31
CA ASN A 88 4.58 -12.79 -14.79
C ASN A 88 3.61 -13.27 -13.70
N GLY A 89 2.98 -12.35 -13.00
CA GLY A 89 2.07 -12.67 -11.89
C GLY A 89 0.80 -13.43 -12.29
N CYS A 90 0.46 -13.47 -13.59
CA CYS A 90 -0.69 -14.25 -14.07
C CYS A 90 -0.39 -15.75 -14.18
N ASP A 91 0.88 -16.15 -14.26
CA ASP A 91 1.31 -17.53 -14.45
C ASP A 91 2.22 -18.06 -13.32
N ALA A 92 2.88 -17.16 -12.60
CA ALA A 92 3.84 -17.53 -11.55
C ALA A 92 3.16 -18.16 -10.33
N GLY A 93 3.83 -19.14 -9.72
CA GLY A 93 3.34 -19.76 -8.49
C GLY A 93 3.45 -18.84 -7.28
N SER A 94 2.51 -18.93 -6.33
CA SER A 94 2.49 -18.16 -5.11
C SER A 94 2.07 -19.01 -3.91
N LEU A 95 2.61 -18.69 -2.74
CA LEU A 95 2.14 -19.24 -1.46
C LEU A 95 0.67 -18.84 -1.24
N PRO A 96 -0.12 -19.67 -0.54
CA PRO A 96 -1.53 -19.39 -0.30
C PRO A 96 -1.73 -18.21 0.66
N LEU A 97 -2.87 -17.53 0.56
CA LEU A 97 -3.30 -16.62 1.60
C LEU A 97 -3.42 -17.37 2.95
N GLY A 98 -3.09 -16.71 4.03
CA GLY A 98 -2.97 -17.31 5.36
C GLY A 98 -1.54 -17.71 5.73
N THR A 99 -0.56 -17.59 4.82
CA THR A 99 0.86 -17.81 5.13
C THR A 99 1.35 -16.78 6.13
N ALA A 100 2.08 -17.25 7.15
CA ALA A 100 2.70 -16.39 8.15
C ALA A 100 3.87 -15.61 7.57
N VAL A 101 4.04 -14.38 8.03
CA VAL A 101 5.15 -13.49 7.64
C VAL A 101 5.74 -12.88 8.90
N GLU A 102 7.06 -12.88 9.00
CA GLU A 102 7.81 -12.27 10.11
C GLU A 102 8.34 -10.90 9.70
N PHE A 103 8.23 -9.93 10.60
CA PHE A 103 8.92 -8.65 10.52
C PHE A 103 10.22 -8.75 11.32
N VAL A 104 11.34 -8.37 10.71
CA VAL A 104 12.67 -8.60 11.28
C VAL A 104 13.53 -7.34 11.21
N GLU A 105 14.17 -6.99 12.30
CA GLU A 105 15.21 -5.96 12.37
C GLU A 105 16.61 -6.56 12.32
N GLY A 106 17.57 -5.81 11.74
CA GLY A 106 18.97 -6.18 11.69
C GLY A 106 19.24 -7.51 11.00
N GLY A 107 18.32 -7.97 10.14
CA GLY A 107 18.44 -9.22 9.44
C GLY A 107 19.66 -9.26 8.52
N SER A 108 20.42 -10.36 8.65
CA SER A 108 21.63 -10.62 7.89
C SER A 108 21.65 -12.09 7.48
N LEU A 109 22.71 -12.53 6.79
CA LEU A 109 22.89 -13.95 6.44
C LEU A 109 23.04 -14.88 7.66
N ILE A 110 23.29 -14.33 8.84
CA ILE A 110 23.54 -15.10 10.07
C ILE A 110 22.49 -14.87 11.17
N GLY A 111 21.47 -14.04 10.93
CA GLY A 111 20.37 -13.82 11.87
C GLY A 111 19.79 -12.42 11.80
N GLY A 112 18.78 -12.18 12.60
CA GLY A 112 18.05 -10.94 12.83
C GLY A 112 17.12 -11.12 14.02
N GLU A 113 16.45 -10.07 14.45
CA GLU A 113 15.48 -10.10 15.54
C GLU A 113 14.06 -10.02 14.96
N THR A 114 13.20 -11.00 15.24
CA THR A 114 11.78 -10.92 14.89
C THR A 114 11.10 -9.94 15.82
N VAL A 115 10.60 -8.83 15.26
CA VAL A 115 9.98 -7.72 15.99
C VAL A 115 8.45 -7.71 15.89
N GLY A 116 7.89 -8.61 15.12
CA GLY A 116 6.46 -8.81 14.98
C GLY A 116 6.12 -9.82 13.90
N THR A 117 4.84 -10.13 13.80
CA THR A 117 4.31 -11.12 12.87
C THR A 117 3.04 -10.63 12.20
N GLY A 118 2.69 -11.29 11.11
CA GLY A 118 1.46 -11.03 10.39
C GLY A 118 1.09 -12.17 9.46
N THR A 119 -0.01 -11.98 8.75
CA THR A 119 -0.57 -12.98 7.85
C THR A 119 -0.74 -12.40 6.46
N LEU A 120 -0.27 -13.11 5.43
CA LEU A 120 -0.52 -12.77 4.03
C LEU A 120 -2.02 -12.85 3.74
N VAL A 121 -2.65 -11.72 3.45
CA VAL A 121 -4.10 -11.64 3.21
C VAL A 121 -4.46 -11.23 1.80
N TYR A 122 -3.51 -10.72 1.03
CA TYR A 122 -3.68 -10.37 -0.37
C TYR A 122 -2.36 -10.57 -1.12
N SER A 123 -2.45 -11.11 -2.33
CA SER A 123 -1.37 -11.15 -3.31
C SER A 123 -1.99 -10.81 -4.68
N SER A 124 -1.42 -9.82 -5.35
CA SER A 124 -1.85 -9.44 -6.70
C SER A 124 -1.75 -10.61 -7.67
N TRP A 125 -0.74 -11.46 -7.53
CA TRP A 125 -0.56 -12.65 -8.36
C TRP A 125 -1.72 -13.64 -8.22
N LEU A 126 -2.09 -14.00 -6.98
CA LEU A 126 -3.25 -14.85 -6.73
C LEU A 126 -4.55 -14.20 -7.21
N ALA A 127 -4.70 -12.89 -6.98
CA ALA A 127 -5.90 -12.18 -7.37
C ALA A 127 -6.04 -12.08 -8.90
N MET A 128 -4.94 -11.83 -9.64
CA MET A 128 -4.95 -11.82 -11.11
C MET A 128 -5.30 -13.19 -11.70
N GLN A 129 -4.73 -14.25 -11.15
CA GLN A 129 -5.04 -15.63 -11.57
C GLN A 129 -6.50 -15.99 -11.30
N GLN A 130 -7.01 -15.62 -10.13
CA GLN A 130 -8.43 -15.84 -9.77
C GLN A 130 -9.38 -15.04 -10.65
N ALA A 131 -9.03 -13.81 -10.99
CA ALA A 131 -9.82 -12.94 -11.86
C ALA A 131 -9.73 -13.33 -13.35
N GLY A 132 -8.76 -14.19 -13.72
CA GLY A 132 -8.48 -14.51 -15.12
C GLY A 132 -7.99 -13.28 -15.90
N THR A 133 -7.13 -12.46 -15.29
CA THR A 133 -6.57 -11.24 -15.88
C THR A 133 -5.81 -11.58 -17.17
N THR A 134 -6.06 -10.80 -18.22
CA THR A 134 -5.41 -10.94 -19.54
C THR A 134 -4.69 -9.67 -19.97
N ASP A 135 -4.69 -8.64 -19.13
CA ASP A 135 -3.91 -7.41 -19.35
C ASP A 135 -2.43 -7.72 -19.15
N GLU A 136 -1.67 -7.64 -20.22
CA GLU A 136 -0.23 -7.99 -20.24
C GLU A 136 0.58 -7.07 -19.30
N ASN A 137 0.21 -5.80 -19.17
CA ASN A 137 0.91 -4.87 -18.28
C ASN A 137 0.60 -5.17 -16.80
N ALA A 138 -0.66 -5.44 -16.46
CA ALA A 138 -1.02 -5.89 -15.11
C ALA A 138 -0.29 -7.21 -14.78
N CYS A 139 -0.25 -8.19 -15.68
CA CYS A 139 0.45 -9.45 -15.47
C CYS A 139 1.96 -9.26 -15.25
N ALA A 140 2.57 -8.29 -15.95
CA ALA A 140 4.02 -8.05 -15.89
C ALA A 140 4.46 -7.20 -14.69
N TYR A 141 3.61 -6.28 -14.21
CA TYR A 141 4.03 -5.22 -13.29
C TYR A 141 3.23 -5.12 -12.00
N ASN A 142 2.06 -5.78 -11.89
CA ASN A 142 1.28 -5.76 -10.65
C ASN A 142 1.88 -6.74 -9.63
N ASP A 143 2.66 -6.22 -8.72
CA ASP A 143 3.48 -7.01 -7.80
C ASP A 143 3.26 -6.62 -6.32
N LEU A 144 2.04 -6.27 -5.93
CA LEU A 144 1.70 -5.90 -4.56
C LEU A 144 1.12 -7.08 -3.78
N ALA A 145 1.63 -7.30 -2.57
CA ALA A 145 1.00 -8.13 -1.56
C ALA A 145 0.80 -7.37 -0.25
N LEU A 146 -0.19 -7.80 0.54
CA LEU A 146 -0.53 -7.19 1.84
C LEU A 146 -0.47 -8.25 2.93
N VAL A 147 0.24 -7.92 4.00
CA VAL A 147 0.35 -8.70 5.23
C VAL A 147 -0.42 -7.96 6.32
N LYS A 148 -1.46 -8.59 6.85
CA LYS A 148 -2.19 -8.05 8.00
C LYS A 148 -1.30 -8.25 9.24
N VAL A 149 -0.98 -7.15 9.91
CA VAL A 149 -0.20 -7.15 11.16
C VAL A 149 -1.01 -7.82 12.27
N ASP A 150 -0.39 -8.65 13.07
CA ASP A 150 -1.03 -9.27 14.21
C ASP A 150 -1.44 -8.20 15.25
N ALA A 151 -2.60 -8.37 15.85
CA ALA A 151 -3.19 -7.35 16.72
C ALA A 151 -2.27 -6.95 17.90
N ALA A 152 -1.41 -7.86 18.35
CA ALA A 152 -0.44 -7.59 19.42
C ALA A 152 0.68 -6.63 18.98
N ASP A 153 0.96 -6.55 17.67
CA ASP A 153 2.09 -5.83 17.09
C ASP A 153 1.69 -4.48 16.45
N VAL A 154 0.38 -4.23 16.28
CA VAL A 154 -0.14 -2.98 15.69
C VAL A 154 0.39 -1.74 16.42
N GLY A 155 0.55 -1.80 17.73
CA GLY A 155 1.10 -0.70 18.53
C GLY A 155 2.58 -0.39 18.27
N ASN A 156 3.29 -1.24 17.50
CA ASN A 156 4.69 -1.07 17.13
C ASN A 156 4.86 -0.52 15.71
N VAL A 157 3.75 -0.19 15.01
CA VAL A 157 3.76 0.25 13.61
C VAL A 157 3.86 1.77 13.50
N ASN A 158 4.68 2.26 12.56
CA ASN A 158 4.65 3.64 12.08
C ASN A 158 4.66 3.67 10.53
N PRO A 159 3.82 4.49 9.88
CA PRO A 159 3.76 4.53 8.42
C PRO A 159 4.86 5.37 7.75
N SER A 160 5.72 6.06 8.49
CA SER A 160 6.78 6.89 7.91
C SER A 160 7.94 6.05 7.38
N ILE A 161 8.49 6.46 6.25
CA ILE A 161 9.70 5.84 5.71
C ILE A 161 10.91 6.38 6.49
N PRO A 162 11.73 5.53 7.10
CA PRO A 162 12.93 5.97 7.81
C PRO A 162 13.81 6.84 6.91
N PHE A 163 14.50 7.83 7.49
CA PHE A 163 15.37 8.78 6.82
C PHE A 163 14.66 9.81 5.92
N TRP A 164 13.62 9.42 5.18
CA TRP A 164 12.95 10.30 4.21
C TRP A 164 11.67 10.95 4.73
N GLY A 165 10.96 10.31 5.65
CA GLY A 165 9.59 10.71 5.99
C GLY A 165 8.57 10.32 4.91
N GLY A 166 7.38 10.90 4.96
CA GLY A 166 6.27 10.53 4.08
C GLY A 166 5.78 9.09 4.30
N PRO A 167 4.90 8.57 3.42
CA PRO A 167 4.34 9.23 2.24
C PRO A 167 3.33 10.32 2.60
N VAL A 168 3.23 11.37 1.78
CA VAL A 168 2.24 12.43 1.96
C VAL A 168 0.93 12.15 1.22
N GLY A 169 0.95 11.22 0.28
CA GLY A 169 -0.17 10.80 -0.55
C GLY A 169 0.25 9.73 -1.54
N ILE A 170 -0.55 9.49 -2.57
CA ILE A 170 -0.27 8.58 -3.67
C ILE A 170 0.05 9.40 -4.93
N ASN A 171 1.15 9.08 -5.61
CA ASN A 171 1.41 9.60 -6.94
C ASN A 171 0.40 9.01 -7.93
N THR A 172 -0.27 9.85 -8.70
CA THR A 172 -1.24 9.46 -9.74
C THR A 172 -0.86 9.97 -11.13
N ALA A 173 0.27 10.68 -11.20
CA ALA A 173 0.73 11.33 -12.43
C ALA A 173 1.90 10.57 -13.09
N GLY A 174 2.46 9.58 -12.42
CA GLY A 174 3.70 8.92 -12.81
C GLY A 174 4.92 9.77 -12.47
N ALA A 175 6.10 9.28 -12.85
CA ALA A 175 7.38 9.94 -12.59
C ALA A 175 8.06 10.30 -13.93
N PRO A 176 8.10 11.59 -14.32
CA PRO A 176 8.78 12.03 -15.53
C PRO A 176 10.27 11.66 -15.53
N THR A 177 10.85 11.45 -16.71
CA THR A 177 12.30 11.23 -16.84
C THR A 177 13.11 12.37 -16.23
N GLY A 178 14.05 12.03 -15.36
CA GLY A 178 14.92 12.98 -14.66
C GLY A 178 14.37 13.45 -13.31
N GLU A 179 13.14 13.07 -12.94
CA GLU A 179 12.60 13.35 -11.60
C GLU A 179 13.39 12.59 -10.53
N THR A 180 13.61 13.25 -9.40
CA THR A 180 14.24 12.61 -8.24
C THR A 180 13.28 11.65 -7.57
N VAL A 181 13.78 10.47 -7.21
CA VAL A 181 13.03 9.46 -6.46
C VAL A 181 13.81 9.06 -5.20
N TYR A 182 13.08 8.69 -4.15
CA TYR A 182 13.63 8.26 -2.87
C TYR A 182 13.13 6.87 -2.52
N SER A 183 13.97 6.08 -1.86
CA SER A 183 13.61 4.73 -1.41
C SER A 183 14.37 4.34 -0.16
N PHE A 184 13.92 3.29 0.50
CA PHE A 184 14.58 2.69 1.64
C PHE A 184 14.53 1.16 1.48
N GLY A 185 15.61 0.58 0.96
CA GLY A 185 15.74 -0.86 0.74
C GLY A 185 16.60 -1.50 1.82
N ASN A 186 16.14 -2.60 2.39
CA ASN A 186 16.77 -3.22 3.56
C ASN A 186 17.12 -4.70 3.30
N SER A 187 18.02 -4.94 2.35
CA SER A 187 18.50 -6.28 2.04
C SER A 187 19.38 -6.85 3.14
N SER A 188 19.17 -8.11 3.51
CA SER A 188 20.05 -8.86 4.41
C SER A 188 21.51 -9.00 3.90
N LEU A 189 21.72 -8.79 2.60
CA LEU A 189 23.07 -8.75 2.00
C LEU A 189 23.90 -7.53 2.46
N ARG A 190 23.26 -6.52 3.08
CA ARG A 190 23.96 -5.39 3.73
C ARG A 190 24.44 -5.69 5.14
N GLY A 191 24.23 -6.93 5.62
CA GLY A 191 24.71 -7.40 6.92
C GLY A 191 24.05 -6.73 8.13
N GLY A 192 22.82 -6.19 7.98
CA GLY A 192 22.11 -5.47 9.03
C GLY A 192 22.59 -4.02 9.22
N VAL A 193 23.36 -3.47 8.27
CA VAL A 193 23.81 -2.07 8.30
C VAL A 193 22.75 -1.19 7.67
N GLU A 194 21.89 -0.62 8.49
CA GLU A 194 20.72 0.14 8.07
C GLU A 194 21.08 1.45 7.37
N GLU A 195 22.22 2.07 7.71
CA GLU A 195 22.73 3.28 7.06
C GLU A 195 23.00 3.11 5.56
N LEU A 196 23.03 1.87 5.07
CA LEU A 196 23.16 1.56 3.64
C LEU A 196 21.78 1.40 2.94
N SER A 197 20.69 1.56 3.67
CA SER A 197 19.32 1.37 3.18
C SER A 197 18.74 2.57 2.43
N PRO A 198 18.99 3.84 2.83
CA PRO A 198 18.48 4.98 2.08
C PRO A 198 19.03 5.02 0.65
N LYS A 199 18.14 5.29 -0.30
CA LYS A 199 18.47 5.40 -1.72
C LYS A 199 17.87 6.69 -2.28
N GLN A 200 18.66 7.36 -3.10
CA GLN A 200 18.22 8.45 -3.95
C GLN A 200 18.60 8.14 -5.39
N GLY A 201 17.72 8.48 -6.31
CA GLY A 201 17.94 8.22 -7.71
C GLY A 201 17.12 9.11 -8.62
N THR A 202 16.96 8.67 -9.83
CA THR A 202 16.23 9.38 -10.87
C THR A 202 15.30 8.43 -11.59
N SER A 203 14.11 8.92 -11.92
CA SER A 203 13.19 8.25 -12.82
C SER A 203 13.74 8.26 -14.25
N LEU A 204 13.59 7.15 -14.94
CA LEU A 204 13.85 7.01 -16.38
C LEU A 204 12.57 7.16 -17.21
N GLY A 205 11.47 7.52 -16.56
CA GLY A 205 10.14 7.70 -17.15
C GLY A 205 9.15 6.67 -16.64
N THR A 206 8.07 6.53 -17.40
CA THR A 206 6.99 5.57 -17.12
C THR A 206 6.77 4.73 -18.37
N ASP A 207 6.60 3.44 -18.22
CA ASP A 207 6.27 2.50 -19.28
C ASP A 207 5.14 1.55 -18.88
N GLY A 208 4.88 0.51 -19.70
CA GLY A 208 3.80 -0.44 -19.40
C GLY A 208 2.43 0.22 -19.26
N GLU A 209 2.14 1.27 -20.05
CA GLU A 209 0.88 2.04 -19.96
C GLU A 209 0.61 2.59 -18.55
N GLY A 210 1.66 2.98 -17.84
CA GLY A 210 1.56 3.55 -16.49
C GLY A 210 1.79 2.56 -15.35
N TRP A 211 1.97 1.28 -15.64
CA TRP A 211 2.17 0.25 -14.62
C TRP A 211 3.59 0.19 -14.05
N ASN A 212 4.58 0.73 -14.76
CA ASN A 212 5.98 0.60 -14.34
C ASN A 212 6.75 1.91 -14.46
N HIS A 213 7.60 2.17 -13.46
CA HIS A 213 8.54 3.28 -13.43
C HIS A 213 9.97 2.72 -13.38
N PRO A 214 10.69 2.64 -14.51
CA PRO A 214 12.10 2.36 -14.45
C PRO A 214 12.83 3.48 -13.70
N VAL A 215 13.64 3.14 -12.71
CA VAL A 215 14.42 4.08 -11.91
C VAL A 215 15.89 3.66 -11.83
N TYR A 216 16.76 4.62 -11.68
CA TYR A 216 18.18 4.36 -11.43
C TYR A 216 18.62 5.05 -10.15
N THR A 217 19.05 4.26 -9.16
CA THR A 217 19.56 4.76 -7.88
C THR A 217 21.07 4.59 -7.80
N VAL A 218 21.75 5.45 -7.05
CA VAL A 218 23.22 5.39 -6.86
C VAL A 218 23.63 4.03 -6.30
N THR A 219 22.82 3.46 -5.40
CA THR A 219 22.92 2.08 -4.94
C THR A 219 21.74 1.29 -5.48
N PRO A 220 21.88 0.57 -6.60
CA PRO A 220 20.78 -0.20 -7.17
C PRO A 220 20.14 -1.16 -6.17
N GLY A 221 18.88 -1.49 -6.38
CA GLY A 221 18.22 -2.54 -5.62
C GLY A 221 18.93 -3.87 -5.84
N VAL A 222 19.14 -4.60 -4.77
CA VAL A 222 19.73 -5.94 -4.78
C VAL A 222 18.71 -6.94 -4.21
N PRO A 223 18.91 -8.26 -4.38
CA PRO A 223 18.03 -9.25 -3.77
C PRO A 223 17.78 -8.96 -2.29
N GLY A 224 16.51 -8.98 -1.86
CA GLY A 224 16.08 -8.57 -0.53
C GLY A 224 15.59 -7.12 -0.43
N ASP A 225 15.95 -6.22 -1.36
CA ASP A 225 15.32 -4.91 -1.48
C ASP A 225 13.92 -4.99 -2.14
N SER A 226 13.58 -6.10 -2.75
CA SER A 226 12.27 -6.38 -3.34
C SER A 226 11.15 -5.95 -2.40
N GLY A 227 10.15 -5.28 -2.93
CA GLY A 227 9.03 -4.79 -2.16
C GLY A 227 9.23 -3.39 -1.57
N SER A 228 10.45 -2.85 -1.50
CA SER A 228 10.69 -1.53 -0.87
C SER A 228 9.90 -0.40 -1.53
N ALA A 229 9.54 0.58 -0.71
CA ALA A 229 8.82 1.78 -1.13
C ALA A 229 9.66 2.69 -2.00
N PHE A 230 9.05 3.28 -3.03
CA PHE A 230 9.58 4.42 -3.74
C PHE A 230 8.66 5.64 -3.57
N LEU A 231 9.26 6.79 -3.29
CA LEU A 231 8.59 8.09 -3.28
C LEU A 231 9.02 8.91 -4.49
N ASP A 232 8.12 9.79 -4.96
CA ASP A 232 8.46 10.87 -5.89
C ASP A 232 9.17 12.03 -5.16
N ALA A 233 9.51 13.10 -5.90
CA ALA A 233 10.21 14.26 -5.36
C ALA A 233 9.42 15.02 -4.29
N GLU A 234 8.10 14.96 -4.33
CA GLU A 234 7.17 15.61 -3.39
C GLU A 234 6.85 14.74 -2.18
N GLY A 235 7.33 13.48 -2.17
CA GLY A 235 7.09 12.53 -1.09
C GLY A 235 5.79 11.74 -1.22
N ASN A 236 5.17 11.70 -2.40
CA ASN A 236 4.04 10.80 -2.63
C ASN A 236 4.55 9.38 -2.89
N ALA A 237 3.80 8.39 -2.46
CA ALA A 237 4.04 6.99 -2.73
C ALA A 237 3.96 6.74 -4.25
N LEU A 238 5.10 6.46 -4.87
CA LEU A 238 5.23 6.19 -6.30
C LEU A 238 4.96 4.72 -6.60
N GLY A 239 5.61 3.82 -5.87
CA GLY A 239 5.47 2.40 -6.20
C GLY A 239 6.26 1.43 -5.34
N THR A 240 6.22 0.18 -5.77
CA THR A 240 6.83 -1.00 -5.14
C THR A 240 8.02 -1.48 -5.95
N LEU A 241 9.19 -1.67 -5.33
CA LEU A 241 10.35 -2.25 -6.01
C LEU A 241 10.05 -3.71 -6.38
N SER A 242 9.98 -3.98 -7.67
CA SER A 242 9.65 -5.30 -8.21
C SER A 242 10.87 -6.01 -8.81
N THR A 243 11.56 -5.37 -9.74
CA THR A 243 12.55 -6.06 -10.56
C THR A 243 13.89 -5.32 -10.67
N LEU A 244 14.95 -6.09 -10.97
CA LEU A 244 16.20 -5.55 -11.49
C LEU A 244 16.16 -5.63 -13.02
N GLN A 245 16.25 -4.49 -13.69
CA GLN A 245 16.13 -4.40 -15.13
C GLN A 245 17.51 -4.36 -15.83
N ILE A 246 17.54 -4.86 -17.06
CA ILE A 246 18.70 -4.76 -17.95
C ILE A 246 18.50 -3.68 -19.03
N ALA A 247 17.30 -3.16 -19.17
CA ALA A 247 16.91 -2.08 -20.09
C ALA A 247 15.92 -1.16 -19.37
N PRO A 248 15.87 0.14 -19.66
CA PRO A 248 16.68 0.85 -20.66
C PRO A 248 18.14 1.04 -20.24
N LEU A 249 18.46 0.86 -18.96
CA LEU A 249 19.81 0.96 -18.41
C LEU A 249 20.09 -0.26 -17.53
N VAL A 250 21.25 -0.91 -17.74
CA VAL A 250 21.67 -2.04 -16.90
C VAL A 250 21.81 -1.59 -15.45
N GLY A 251 21.14 -2.29 -14.53
CA GLY A 251 21.11 -1.96 -13.12
C GLY A 251 20.00 -0.98 -12.74
N ALA A 252 19.13 -0.59 -13.67
CA ALA A 252 17.87 0.06 -13.33
C ALA A 252 16.96 -0.91 -12.58
N ASN A 253 16.08 -0.36 -11.75
CA ASN A 253 15.04 -1.12 -11.08
C ASN A 253 13.68 -0.82 -11.73
N GLY A 254 12.82 -1.82 -11.84
CA GLY A 254 11.41 -1.66 -12.16
C GLY A 254 10.62 -1.44 -10.87
N VAL A 255 9.84 -0.37 -10.84
CA VAL A 255 8.98 -0.01 -9.73
C VAL A 255 7.55 -0.11 -10.22
N GLY A 256 6.77 -1.05 -9.69
CA GLY A 256 5.33 -1.17 -9.97
C GLY A 256 4.59 0.08 -9.48
N ASP A 257 3.70 0.64 -10.31
CA ASP A 257 2.95 1.84 -9.96
C ASP A 257 1.95 1.58 -8.84
N LEU A 258 2.12 2.23 -7.69
CA LEU A 258 1.26 1.98 -6.52
C LEU A 258 -0.20 2.35 -6.77
N ASN A 259 -0.49 3.36 -7.56
CA ASN A 259 -1.87 3.74 -7.84
C ASN A 259 -2.62 2.64 -8.60
N HIS A 260 -1.97 2.01 -9.59
CA HIS A 260 -2.52 0.87 -10.31
C HIS A 260 -2.63 -0.36 -9.40
N GLU A 261 -1.55 -0.71 -8.68
CA GLU A 261 -1.50 -1.85 -7.76
C GLU A 261 -2.57 -1.76 -6.68
N LEU A 262 -2.69 -0.60 -6.02
CA LEU A 262 -3.65 -0.38 -4.94
C LEU A 262 -5.10 -0.34 -5.45
N ASN A 263 -5.35 0.23 -6.63
CA ASN A 263 -6.69 0.20 -7.22
C ASN A 263 -7.10 -1.22 -7.60
N PHE A 264 -6.18 -2.04 -8.11
CA PHE A 264 -6.43 -3.45 -8.36
C PHE A 264 -6.69 -4.20 -7.03
N ALA A 265 -5.91 -3.93 -5.97
CA ALA A 265 -6.12 -4.51 -4.65
C ALA A 265 -7.49 -4.13 -4.06
N LYS A 266 -7.90 -2.87 -4.14
CA LYS A 266 -9.24 -2.41 -3.69
C LYS A 266 -10.38 -3.16 -4.38
N ALA A 267 -10.21 -3.50 -5.65
CA ALA A 267 -11.22 -4.20 -6.42
C ALA A 267 -11.25 -5.72 -6.15
N ASN A 268 -10.12 -6.33 -5.78
CA ASN A 268 -9.97 -7.79 -5.79
C ASN A 268 -9.56 -8.42 -4.45
N SER A 269 -9.20 -7.63 -3.42
CA SER A 269 -8.79 -8.18 -2.12
C SER A 269 -9.94 -8.57 -1.20
N GLY A 270 -11.13 -8.00 -1.42
CA GLY A 270 -12.24 -8.09 -0.47
C GLY A 270 -12.05 -7.24 0.81
N ILE A 271 -10.98 -6.47 0.91
CA ILE A 271 -10.70 -5.57 2.05
C ILE A 271 -11.45 -4.25 1.85
N SER A 272 -12.52 -4.05 2.60
CA SER A 272 -13.36 -2.86 2.47
C SER A 272 -12.68 -1.63 3.07
N GLY A 273 -12.59 -0.54 2.31
CA GLY A 273 -11.98 0.71 2.78
C GLY A 273 -10.45 0.70 2.79
N LEU A 274 -9.82 -0.25 2.07
CA LEU A 274 -8.36 -0.31 1.95
C LEU A 274 -7.79 1.03 1.47
N ALA A 275 -6.87 1.61 2.22
CA ALA A 275 -6.23 2.89 1.93
C ALA A 275 -4.77 2.92 2.40
N LEU A 276 -3.95 3.72 1.72
CA LEU A 276 -2.60 4.06 2.15
C LEU A 276 -2.68 4.88 3.46
N ALA A 277 -1.89 4.52 4.46
CA ALA A 277 -1.70 5.33 5.65
C ALA A 277 -0.64 6.42 5.36
N PRO A 278 -0.95 7.72 5.54
CA PRO A 278 0.05 8.77 5.43
C PRO A 278 1.14 8.64 6.51
N GLY A 279 2.37 9.01 6.17
CA GLY A 279 3.45 9.09 7.16
C GLY A 279 3.14 10.11 8.26
N THR A 280 3.66 9.87 9.45
CA THR A 280 3.56 10.80 10.59
C THR A 280 4.66 11.86 10.55
N GLU A 281 5.76 11.56 9.85
CA GLU A 281 6.88 12.47 9.67
C GLU A 281 6.80 13.17 8.31
N PRO A 282 7.11 14.47 8.25
CA PRO A 282 7.15 15.18 6.97
C PRO A 282 8.27 14.64 6.09
N ILE A 283 8.08 14.78 4.77
CA ILE A 283 9.17 14.50 3.84
C ILE A 283 10.36 15.43 4.10
N ALA A 284 11.53 14.89 4.26
CA ALA A 284 12.75 15.62 4.57
C ALA A 284 13.93 15.10 3.73
N PRO A 285 13.97 15.35 2.41
CA PRO A 285 15.12 14.96 1.59
C PRO A 285 16.36 15.69 2.10
N ILE A 286 17.38 14.93 2.47
CA ILE A 286 18.68 15.48 2.83
C ILE A 286 19.44 15.64 1.51
N LEU A 287 19.72 16.88 1.14
CA LEU A 287 20.52 17.24 -0.03
C LEU A 287 22.01 17.03 0.25
#